data_428b41ef2edb5e7c70e3003cfb73db20
#
_entry.id   428b41ef2edb5e7c70e3003cfb73db20
#
_cell.length_a   1.000
_cell.length_b   1.000
_cell.length_c   1.000
_cell.angle_alpha   90.00
_cell.angle_beta   90.00
_cell.angle_gamma   90.00
#
_symmetry.space_group_name_H-M   'P 1'
#
loop_
_entity.id
_entity.type
_entity.pdbx_description
1 polymer ?
#
loop_
_entity_poly.entity_id
_entity_poly.type
_entity_poly.pdbx_seq_one_letter_code
_entity_poly.pdbx_strand_id
1 'polypeptide(L)'
;MWQIEEHRRVDKQLAGSVPIEILKRYEKWKDIARISGPLGLRAIKGFHDENLASEWKGSRSSRLGLQWRVIYQIVADRMLVQVIQVTAHDYRKP
;
A
#
# COMPACT_ATOMS: atom_id res chain seq x y z
N MET A 1 9.77 14.88 -5.12
CA MET A 1 9.01 14.09 -4.14
C MET A 1 8.03 13.18 -4.86
N TRP A 2 7.80 12.00 -4.35
CA TRP A 2 6.87 11.07 -4.97
C TRP A 2 5.42 11.51 -4.77
N GLN A 3 4.58 11.25 -5.77
CA GLN A 3 3.15 11.50 -5.69
C GLN A 3 2.41 10.22 -5.33
N ILE A 4 1.30 10.35 -4.62
CA ILE A 4 0.44 9.23 -4.25
C ILE A 4 -0.91 9.47 -4.92
N GLU A 5 -1.35 8.49 -5.73
CA GLU A 5 -2.71 8.45 -6.24
C GLU A 5 -3.43 7.28 -5.60
N GLU A 6 -4.67 7.50 -5.21
CA GLU A 6 -5.49 6.44 -4.62
C GLU A 6 -6.62 6.12 -5.58
N HIS A 7 -6.78 4.82 -5.90
CA HIS A 7 -7.93 4.38 -6.64
C HIS A 7 -9.19 4.71 -5.84
N ARG A 8 -10.28 5.11 -6.52
CA ARG A 8 -11.51 5.52 -5.83
C ARG A 8 -12.07 4.46 -4.88
N ARG A 9 -11.79 3.18 -5.12
CA ARG A 9 -12.21 2.11 -4.19
C ARG A 9 -11.57 2.24 -2.82
N VAL A 10 -10.40 2.89 -2.74
CA VAL A 10 -9.68 3.09 -1.48
C VAL A 10 -10.50 3.97 -0.54
N ASP A 11 -11.12 5.02 -1.06
CA ASP A 11 -11.99 5.89 -0.25
C ASP A 11 -13.12 5.07 0.41
N LYS A 12 -13.74 4.18 -0.36
CA LYS A 12 -14.80 3.32 0.16
C LYS A 12 -14.27 2.34 1.18
N GLN A 13 -13.09 1.79 0.93
CA GLN A 13 -12.47 0.84 1.86
C GLN A 13 -12.13 1.51 3.19
N LEU A 14 -11.58 2.72 3.15
CA LEU A 14 -11.20 3.45 4.36
C LEU A 14 -12.42 3.99 5.12
N ALA A 15 -13.53 4.22 4.43
CA ALA A 15 -14.77 4.67 5.07
C ALA A 15 -15.51 3.54 5.79
N GLY A 16 -15.10 2.29 5.59
CA GLY A 16 -15.69 1.13 6.25
C GLY A 16 -15.14 0.92 7.65
N SER A 17 -15.30 -0.29 8.16
CA SER A 17 -14.90 -0.64 9.54
C SER A 17 -13.41 -0.91 9.61
N VAL A 18 -12.60 0.13 9.50
CA VAL A 18 -11.15 0.03 9.57
C VAL A 18 -10.69 0.47 10.97
N PRO A 19 -9.90 -0.35 11.67
CA PRO A 19 -9.38 0.05 12.98
C PRO A 19 -8.58 1.34 12.89
N ILE A 20 -8.68 2.19 13.92
CA ILE A 20 -8.00 3.48 13.93
C ILE A 20 -6.48 3.34 13.80
N GLU A 21 -5.89 2.29 14.39
CA GLU A 21 -4.46 2.04 14.28
C GLU A 21 -4.03 1.80 12.84
N ILE A 22 -4.88 1.15 12.06
CA ILE A 22 -4.61 0.87 10.65
C ILE A 22 -4.69 2.16 9.85
N LEU A 23 -5.67 3.01 10.12
CA LEU A 23 -5.76 4.32 9.45
C LEU A 23 -4.51 5.16 9.73
N LYS A 24 -4.04 5.18 10.98
CA LYS A 24 -2.82 5.90 11.36
C LYS A 24 -1.59 5.33 10.65
N ARG A 25 -1.49 4.02 10.56
CA ARG A 25 -0.37 3.38 9.88
C ARG A 25 -0.39 3.66 8.38
N TYR A 26 -1.58 3.72 7.79
CA TYR A 26 -1.70 4.05 6.38
C TYR A 26 -1.25 5.49 6.11
N GLU A 27 -1.62 6.44 6.97
CA GLU A 27 -1.14 7.82 6.83
C GLU A 27 0.38 7.90 6.91
N LYS A 28 0.98 7.18 7.85
CA LYS A 28 2.43 7.10 7.97
C LYS A 28 3.06 6.45 6.74
N TRP A 29 2.44 5.39 6.22
CA TRP A 29 2.88 4.72 5.01
C TRP A 29 2.92 5.70 3.83
N LYS A 30 1.87 6.50 3.68
CA LYS A 30 1.81 7.52 2.61
C LYS A 30 2.91 8.56 2.77
N ASP A 31 3.16 9.02 3.99
CA ASP A 31 4.23 10.00 4.24
C ASP A 31 5.59 9.44 3.85
N ILE A 32 5.88 8.21 4.22
CA ILE A 32 7.14 7.55 3.85
C ILE A 32 7.23 7.40 2.34
N ALA A 33 6.14 6.98 1.70
CA ALA A 33 6.10 6.83 0.25
C ALA A 33 6.36 8.17 -0.47
N ARG A 34 5.79 9.27 0.03
CA ARG A 34 6.02 10.58 -0.57
C ARG A 34 7.47 11.03 -0.46
N ILE A 35 8.08 10.84 0.71
CA ILE A 35 9.41 11.35 1.01
C ILE A 35 10.48 10.46 0.41
N SER A 36 10.37 9.17 0.57
CA SER A 36 11.42 8.19 0.26
C SER A 36 11.08 7.26 -0.90
N GLY A 37 9.85 7.29 -1.39
CA GLY A 37 9.41 6.45 -2.50
C GLY A 37 9.35 4.97 -2.14
N PRO A 38 9.26 4.11 -3.18
CA PRO A 38 9.16 2.66 -2.96
C PRO A 38 10.34 2.07 -2.20
N LEU A 39 11.54 2.60 -2.39
CA LEU A 39 12.70 2.11 -1.65
C LEU A 39 12.56 2.35 -0.15
N GLY A 40 11.97 3.48 0.24
CA GLY A 40 11.69 3.77 1.64
C GLY A 40 10.69 2.79 2.23
N LEU A 41 9.65 2.45 1.47
CA LEU A 41 8.67 1.47 1.91
C LEU A 41 9.30 0.10 2.11
N ARG A 42 10.18 -0.30 1.20
CA ARG A 42 10.86 -1.59 1.26
C ARG A 42 11.86 -1.66 2.39
N ALA A 43 12.40 -0.52 2.82
CA ALA A 43 13.39 -0.46 3.89
C ALA A 43 12.76 -0.63 5.28
N ILE A 44 11.47 -0.35 5.43
CA ILE A 44 10.77 -0.48 6.72
C ILE A 44 10.41 -1.94 6.94
N LYS A 45 11.13 -2.59 7.83
CA LYS A 45 10.99 -4.03 8.08
C LYS A 45 9.55 -4.42 8.45
N GLY A 46 8.89 -3.60 9.26
CA GLY A 46 7.53 -3.87 9.72
C GLY A 46 6.47 -3.86 8.62
N PHE A 47 6.76 -3.26 7.47
CA PHE A 47 5.83 -3.25 6.35
C PHE A 47 5.85 -4.56 5.55
N HIS A 48 6.88 -5.37 5.69
CA HIS A 48 7.00 -6.63 4.92
C HIS A 48 6.65 -6.44 3.45
N ASP A 49 7.20 -5.38 2.86
CA ASP A 49 6.89 -5.04 1.48
C ASP A 49 7.39 -6.12 0.52
N GLU A 50 6.54 -6.56 -0.39
CA GLU A 50 6.87 -7.66 -1.30
C GLU A 50 6.19 -7.52 -2.65
N ASN A 51 6.80 -8.13 -3.68
CA ASN A 51 6.18 -8.28 -4.99
C ASN A 51 5.05 -9.29 -4.89
N LEU A 52 3.98 -9.03 -5.62
CA LEU A 52 2.89 -9.97 -5.76
C LEU A 52 3.04 -10.78 -7.05
N ALA A 53 2.44 -11.97 -7.08
CA ALA A 53 2.54 -12.89 -8.21
C ALA A 53 1.16 -13.14 -8.81
N SER A 54 1.11 -14.02 -9.85
CA SER A 54 -0.10 -14.44 -10.53
C SER A 54 -0.88 -13.25 -11.08
N GLU A 55 -2.16 -13.18 -10.82
CA GLU A 55 -3.02 -12.10 -11.34
C GLU A 55 -2.66 -10.72 -10.79
N TRP A 56 -1.88 -10.65 -9.70
CA TRP A 56 -1.42 -9.39 -9.12
C TRP A 56 0.00 -9.02 -9.53
N LYS A 57 0.55 -9.73 -10.52
CA LYS A 57 1.89 -9.45 -11.02
C LYS A 57 2.00 -7.99 -11.47
N GLY A 58 3.08 -7.34 -11.07
CA GLY A 58 3.28 -5.93 -11.33
C GLY A 58 2.86 -5.03 -10.18
N SER A 59 2.21 -5.62 -9.17
CA SER A 59 1.84 -4.91 -7.95
C SER A 59 2.71 -5.34 -6.78
N ARG A 60 2.73 -4.50 -5.75
CA ARG A 60 3.42 -4.77 -4.49
C ARG A 60 2.43 -4.65 -3.34
N SER A 61 2.78 -5.26 -2.23
CA SER A 61 1.97 -5.23 -1.01
C SER A 61 2.84 -4.79 0.15
N SER A 62 2.33 -3.86 0.95
CA SER A 62 2.88 -3.53 2.27
C SER A 62 1.89 -3.91 3.35
N ARG A 63 2.39 -4.40 4.47
CA ARG A 63 1.56 -4.79 5.61
C ARG A 63 1.34 -3.58 6.52
N LEU A 64 0.07 -3.34 6.91
CA LEU A 64 -0.29 -2.30 7.88
C LEU A 64 -0.60 -2.89 9.26
N GLY A 65 -0.77 -4.19 9.34
CA GLY A 65 -1.07 -4.92 10.56
C GLY A 65 -1.15 -6.38 10.24
N LEU A 66 -1.70 -7.21 11.15
CA LEU A 66 -1.73 -8.65 10.93
C LEU A 66 -2.46 -9.05 9.64
N GLN A 67 -3.55 -8.39 9.35
CA GLN A 67 -4.39 -8.74 8.20
C GLN A 67 -4.47 -7.63 7.15
N TRP A 68 -4.16 -6.40 7.52
CA TRP A 68 -4.37 -5.25 6.64
C TRP A 68 -3.16 -5.01 5.75
N ARG A 69 -3.42 -4.74 4.47
CA ARG A 69 -2.39 -4.52 3.46
C ARG A 69 -2.73 -3.36 2.56
N VAL A 70 -1.69 -2.71 2.07
CA VAL A 70 -1.77 -1.74 0.97
C VAL A 70 -1.26 -2.44 -0.27
N ILE A 71 -2.09 -2.51 -1.31
CA ILE A 71 -1.69 -3.01 -2.62
C ILE A 71 -1.45 -1.80 -3.50
N TYR A 72 -0.28 -1.72 -4.12
CA TYR A 72 0.08 -0.55 -4.90
C TYR A 72 0.93 -0.93 -6.12
N GLN A 73 0.97 -0.01 -7.07
CA GLN A 73 1.81 -0.11 -8.26
C GLN A 73 2.72 1.11 -8.34
N ILE A 74 3.84 0.95 -9.02
CA ILE A 74 4.84 2.01 -9.17
C ILE A 74 4.89 2.42 -10.63
N VAL A 75 4.76 3.73 -10.89
CA VAL A 75 5.01 4.31 -12.20
C VAL A 75 6.30 5.12 -12.06
N ALA A 76 7.42 4.46 -12.29
CA ALA A 76 8.74 4.97 -11.91
C ALA A 76 9.12 6.26 -12.64
N ASP A 77 8.83 6.35 -13.94
CA ASP A 77 9.18 7.52 -14.74
C ASP A 77 8.37 8.77 -14.36
N ARG A 78 7.30 8.60 -13.62
CA ARG A 78 6.49 9.71 -13.11
C ARG A 78 6.65 9.93 -11.62
N MET A 79 7.51 9.16 -10.98
CA MET A 79 7.66 9.16 -9.52
C MET A 79 6.30 9.08 -8.82
N LEU A 80 5.50 8.11 -9.23
CA LEU A 80 4.12 7.96 -8.79
C LEU A 80 3.90 6.59 -8.16
N VAL A 81 3.25 6.59 -7.00
CA VAL A 81 2.76 5.38 -6.34
C VAL A 81 1.24 5.39 -6.46
N GLN A 82 0.69 4.37 -7.11
CA GLN A 82 -0.75 4.22 -7.26
C GLN A 82 -1.26 3.19 -6.27
N VAL A 83 -2.02 3.64 -5.28
CA VAL A 83 -2.64 2.75 -4.31
C VAL A 83 -3.89 2.15 -4.92
N ILE A 84 -3.91 0.83 -5.03
CA ILE A 84 -5.01 0.10 -5.67
C ILE A 84 -6.05 -0.35 -4.64
N GLN A 85 -5.59 -0.83 -3.49
CA GLN A 85 -6.48 -1.31 -2.43
C GLN A 85 -5.83 -1.13 -1.06
N VAL A 86 -6.67 -0.89 -0.06
CA VAL A 86 -6.31 -0.98 1.36
C VAL A 86 -7.33 -1.93 1.97
N THR A 87 -6.91 -3.14 2.32
CA THR A 87 -7.86 -4.21 2.62
C THR A 87 -7.28 -5.22 3.59
N ALA A 88 -8.18 -5.94 4.25
CA ALA A 88 -7.82 -7.07 5.11
C ALA A 88 -7.76 -8.41 4.33
N HIS A 89 -8.01 -8.37 3.02
CA HIS A 89 -8.01 -9.58 2.20
C HIS A 89 -6.57 -10.09 1.97
N ASP A 90 -6.37 -11.42 2.02
CA ASP A 90 -5.06 -12.02 1.79
C ASP A 90 -4.88 -12.36 0.31
N TYR A 91 -4.07 -11.56 -0.36
CA TYR A 91 -3.82 -11.71 -1.81
C TYR A 91 -2.79 -12.78 -2.15
N ARG A 92 -2.18 -13.40 -1.15
CA ARG A 92 -1.20 -14.46 -1.39
C ARG A 92 -1.86 -15.81 -1.54
N LYS A 93 -3.14 -15.91 -1.21
CA LYS A 93 -3.92 -17.14 -1.36
C LYS A 93 -4.89 -16.99 -2.52
N PRO A 94 -4.98 -17.99 -3.41
CA PRO A 94 -5.93 -17.96 -4.50
C PRO A 94 -7.37 -17.97 -4.00
#